data_cd237ca007800b98d5d04b836f5bba90
#
_entry.id   cd237ca007800b98d5d04b836f5bba90
#
_cell.length_a   1.000
_cell.length_b   1.000
_cell.length_c   1.000
_cell.angle_alpha   90.00
_cell.angle_beta   90.00
_cell.angle_gamma   90.00
#
_symmetry.space_group_name_H-M   'P 1'
#
loop_
_entity.id
_entity.type
_entity.pdbx_description
1 polymer ?
#
loop_
_entity_poly.entity_id
_entity_poly.type
_entity_poly.pdbx_seq_one_letter_code
_entity_poly.pdbx_strand_id
1 'polypeptide(L)'
;MSLAAKTKDEFKTMDDGFTGNIYVGCPESQSIRYFAKAFKTLRVKYPKICCHIYSGNRREVTEKLDKSILDFALLSSGENSGKYTSIELPFKDSWGLVMPRTSPLAKKKYILTEELQNIPLICSRQWIEQDMHKWFGKNADRLNIAGTYNLAYNAAILAKEGLGYVLTYDKLVNTSKGSKLCFRPVKNVPEAKMYIIWKKDQKFSQAAGLMFAELKKRFR
;
A
#
# COMPACT_ATOMS: atom_id res chain seq x y z
N MET A 1 -9.96 -11.68 10.76
CA MET A 1 -11.35 -11.78 10.30
C MET A 1 -11.50 -13.10 9.57
N SER A 2 -12.62 -13.83 9.76
CA SER A 2 -12.91 -15.08 9.08
C SER A 2 -14.04 -14.90 8.04
N LEU A 3 -14.14 -15.81 7.06
CA LEU A 3 -15.21 -15.82 6.07
C LEU A 3 -16.59 -15.93 6.75
N ALA A 4 -16.70 -16.73 7.82
CA ALA A 4 -17.93 -16.87 8.59
C ALA A 4 -18.42 -15.58 9.24
N ALA A 5 -17.51 -14.70 9.70
CA ALA A 5 -17.86 -13.39 10.23
C ALA A 5 -18.40 -12.47 9.13
N LYS A 6 -17.78 -12.50 7.94
CA LYS A 6 -18.24 -11.73 6.76
C LYS A 6 -19.65 -12.15 6.33
N THR A 7 -19.92 -13.45 6.27
CA THR A 7 -21.24 -14.00 5.88
C THR A 7 -22.35 -13.61 6.87
N LYS A 8 -22.05 -13.63 8.18
CA LYS A 8 -23.03 -13.18 9.20
C LYS A 8 -23.43 -11.72 9.07
N ASP A 9 -22.48 -10.86 8.69
CA ASP A 9 -22.75 -9.43 8.50
C ASP A 9 -23.65 -9.15 7.28
N GLU A 10 -23.61 -10.00 6.26
CA GLU A 10 -24.46 -9.87 5.05
C GLU A 10 -25.94 -10.16 5.33
N PHE A 11 -26.27 -10.98 6.33
CA PHE A 11 -27.65 -11.32 6.69
C PHE A 11 -28.36 -10.33 7.61
N LYS A 12 -27.66 -9.36 8.21
CA LYS A 12 -28.22 -8.39 9.17
C LYS A 12 -28.92 -7.17 8.54
N THR A 13 -29.07 -7.11 7.22
CA THR A 13 -29.33 -5.86 6.46
C THR A 13 -30.79 -5.58 6.13
N MET A 14 -31.80 -6.13 6.80
CA MET A 14 -33.17 -6.03 6.26
C MET A 14 -34.10 -4.96 6.84
N ASP A 15 -33.78 -4.26 7.97
CA ASP A 15 -34.85 -3.48 8.59
C ASP A 15 -34.63 -1.97 8.86
N ASP A 16 -33.42 -1.39 8.69
CA ASP A 16 -33.20 0.00 9.16
C ASP A 16 -32.34 0.90 8.24
N GLY A 17 -32.57 0.83 6.96
CA GLY A 17 -31.80 1.54 5.95
C GLY A 17 -30.58 0.71 5.48
N PHE A 18 -30.07 1.04 4.29
CA PHE A 18 -29.01 0.27 3.66
C PHE A 18 -27.72 0.24 4.51
N THR A 19 -27.37 -0.92 5.02
CA THR A 19 -26.14 -1.19 5.80
C THR A 19 -25.25 -2.17 5.06
N GLY A 20 -23.99 -2.30 5.44
CA GLY A 20 -23.10 -3.32 4.91
C GLY A 20 -21.64 -2.99 5.12
N ASN A 21 -20.81 -3.97 4.89
CA ASN A 21 -19.36 -3.88 5.09
C ASN A 21 -18.63 -4.02 3.76
N ILE A 22 -17.54 -3.27 3.61
CA ILE A 22 -16.60 -3.35 2.48
C ILE A 22 -15.23 -3.65 3.07
N TYR A 23 -14.57 -4.67 2.53
CA TYR A 23 -13.27 -5.13 3.01
C TYR A 23 -12.20 -4.90 1.95
N VAL A 24 -11.20 -4.07 2.28
CA VAL A 24 -10.10 -3.75 1.37
C VAL A 24 -8.75 -4.06 1.99
N GLY A 25 -7.89 -4.73 1.23
CA GLY A 25 -6.50 -4.98 1.60
C GLY A 25 -5.56 -4.04 0.87
N CYS A 26 -4.53 -3.54 1.55
CA CYS A 26 -3.51 -2.73 0.89
C CYS A 26 -2.18 -2.74 1.66
N PRO A 27 -1.03 -2.61 0.98
CA PRO A 27 0.18 -2.13 1.61
C PRO A 27 0.02 -0.67 2.02
N GLU A 28 0.92 -0.18 2.85
CA GLU A 28 0.98 1.26 3.14
C GLU A 28 1.33 2.04 1.86
N SER A 29 0.46 2.93 1.45
CA SER A 29 0.61 3.78 0.25
C SER A 29 -0.33 4.99 0.34
N GLN A 30 0.10 6.12 -0.21
CA GLN A 30 -0.77 7.28 -0.38
C GLN A 30 -1.90 7.03 -1.37
N SER A 31 -1.81 6.00 -2.19
CA SER A 31 -2.83 5.63 -3.17
C SER A 31 -4.16 5.22 -2.55
N ILE A 32 -4.18 4.78 -1.26
CA ILE A 32 -5.42 4.49 -0.53
C ILE A 32 -6.40 5.67 -0.52
N ARG A 33 -5.90 6.91 -0.69
CA ARG A 33 -6.73 8.13 -0.79
C ARG A 33 -7.76 8.06 -1.91
N TYR A 34 -7.46 7.36 -3.00
CA TYR A 34 -8.37 7.22 -4.13
C TYR A 34 -9.56 6.33 -3.79
N PHE A 35 -9.29 5.23 -3.10
CA PHE A 35 -10.33 4.38 -2.53
C PHE A 35 -11.16 5.16 -1.49
N ALA A 36 -10.48 5.87 -0.59
CA ALA A 36 -11.16 6.68 0.45
C ALA A 36 -12.06 7.78 -0.14
N LYS A 37 -11.65 8.44 -1.25
CA LYS A 37 -12.49 9.42 -1.94
C LYS A 37 -13.75 8.79 -2.54
N ALA A 38 -13.63 7.62 -3.17
CA ALA A 38 -14.78 6.88 -3.69
C ALA A 38 -15.70 6.44 -2.53
N PHE A 39 -15.14 5.91 -1.47
CA PHE A 39 -15.90 5.52 -0.27
C PHE A 39 -16.61 6.72 0.40
N LYS A 40 -15.96 7.88 0.47
CA LYS A 40 -16.60 9.12 0.97
C LYS A 40 -17.85 9.46 0.16
N THR A 41 -17.79 9.38 -1.17
CA THR A 41 -18.95 9.62 -2.03
C THR A 41 -20.07 8.62 -1.76
N LEU A 42 -19.72 7.35 -1.58
CA LEU A 42 -20.67 6.29 -1.26
C LEU A 42 -21.36 6.54 0.09
N ARG A 43 -20.62 6.92 1.12
CA ARG A 43 -21.15 7.19 2.48
C ARG A 43 -22.09 8.37 2.57
N VAL A 44 -21.99 9.34 1.67
CA VAL A 44 -22.98 10.43 1.59
C VAL A 44 -24.38 9.89 1.28
N LYS A 45 -24.47 8.87 0.41
CA LYS A 45 -25.74 8.23 0.03
C LYS A 45 -26.17 7.12 1.00
N TYR A 46 -25.20 6.40 1.56
CA TYR A 46 -25.39 5.22 2.40
C TYR A 46 -24.55 5.33 3.68
N PRO A 47 -24.95 6.16 4.65
CA PRO A 47 -24.13 6.53 5.81
C PRO A 47 -23.82 5.36 6.74
N LYS A 48 -24.63 4.29 6.71
CA LYS A 48 -24.43 3.09 7.54
C LYS A 48 -23.46 2.06 6.96
N ILE A 49 -22.94 2.26 5.70
CA ILE A 49 -21.90 1.39 5.15
C ILE A 49 -20.58 1.62 5.90
N CYS A 50 -19.92 0.52 6.28
CA CYS A 50 -18.61 0.53 6.93
C CYS A 50 -17.51 0.00 6.00
N CYS A 51 -16.31 0.58 6.10
CA CYS A 51 -15.12 0.12 5.40
C CYS A 51 -14.08 -0.41 6.37
N HIS A 52 -13.60 -1.62 6.13
CA HIS A 52 -12.57 -2.30 6.90
C HIS A 52 -11.30 -2.39 6.09
N ILE A 53 -10.21 -1.79 6.59
CA ILE A 53 -8.91 -1.81 5.92
C ILE A 53 -8.01 -2.85 6.59
N TYR A 54 -7.44 -3.74 5.78
CA TYR A 54 -6.39 -4.67 6.18
C TYR A 54 -5.06 -4.23 5.57
N SER A 55 -4.12 -3.80 6.41
CA SER A 55 -2.75 -3.47 5.97
C SER A 55 -1.86 -4.71 6.00
N GLY A 56 -1.23 -5.01 4.89
CA GLY A 56 -0.36 -6.18 4.75
C GLY A 56 0.45 -6.14 3.46
N ASN A 57 1.40 -7.05 3.33
CA ASN A 57 2.16 -7.21 2.09
C ASN A 57 1.30 -7.85 0.98
N ARG A 58 1.84 -7.87 -0.25
CA ARG A 58 1.13 -8.43 -1.42
C ARG A 58 0.61 -9.85 -1.16
N ARG A 59 1.46 -10.75 -0.63
CA ARG A 59 1.11 -12.16 -0.40
C ARG A 59 -0.07 -12.29 0.57
N GLU A 60 -0.01 -11.63 1.71
CA GLU A 60 -1.07 -11.65 2.72
C GLU A 60 -2.39 -11.10 2.18
N VAL A 61 -2.32 -10.02 1.41
CA VAL A 61 -3.50 -9.36 0.82
C VAL A 61 -4.12 -10.24 -0.27
N THR A 62 -3.31 -10.81 -1.18
CA THR A 62 -3.82 -11.68 -2.24
C THR A 62 -4.40 -12.99 -1.69
N GLU A 63 -3.78 -13.61 -0.68
CA GLU A 63 -4.35 -14.80 -0.01
C GLU A 63 -5.74 -14.53 0.58
N LYS A 64 -5.93 -13.35 1.19
CA LYS A 64 -7.25 -12.97 1.74
C LYS A 64 -8.25 -12.63 0.65
N LEU A 65 -7.81 -12.02 -0.45
CA LEU A 65 -8.65 -11.76 -1.62
C LEU A 65 -9.11 -13.08 -2.26
N ASP A 66 -8.22 -14.05 -2.39
CA ASP A 66 -8.50 -15.38 -2.93
C ASP A 66 -9.53 -16.15 -2.10
N LYS A 67 -9.43 -16.04 -0.79
CA LYS A 67 -10.39 -16.61 0.17
C LYS A 67 -11.68 -15.79 0.28
N SER A 68 -11.87 -14.76 -0.56
CA SER A 68 -13.02 -13.84 -0.52
C SER A 68 -13.25 -13.18 0.85
N ILE A 69 -12.22 -13.09 1.69
CA ILE A 69 -12.23 -12.33 2.94
C ILE A 69 -12.17 -10.83 2.64
N LEU A 70 -11.46 -10.44 1.57
CA LEU A 70 -11.43 -9.08 1.05
C LEU A 70 -12.29 -8.98 -0.20
N ASP A 71 -12.86 -7.81 -0.44
CA ASP A 71 -13.60 -7.48 -1.66
C ASP A 71 -12.67 -6.89 -2.70
N PHE A 72 -11.73 -6.05 -2.26
CA PHE A 72 -10.77 -5.35 -3.09
C PHE A 72 -9.38 -5.42 -2.49
N ALA A 73 -8.37 -5.26 -3.33
CA ALA A 73 -7.01 -5.03 -2.89
C ALA A 73 -6.37 -3.89 -3.68
N LEU A 74 -5.49 -3.12 -3.03
CA LEU A 74 -4.60 -2.17 -3.68
C LEU A 74 -3.21 -2.81 -3.74
N LEU A 75 -2.61 -2.87 -4.93
CA LEU A 75 -1.28 -3.46 -5.13
C LEU A 75 -0.46 -2.64 -6.11
N SER A 76 0.87 -2.69 -5.97
CA SER A 76 1.82 -1.94 -6.80
C SER A 76 2.01 -2.49 -8.22
N SER A 77 1.38 -3.59 -8.57
CA SER A 77 1.33 -4.08 -9.95
C SER A 77 -0.05 -4.66 -10.25
N GLY A 78 -0.53 -4.42 -11.46
CA GLY A 78 -1.69 -5.12 -11.99
C GLY A 78 -1.34 -6.61 -12.14
N GLU A 79 -2.26 -7.47 -11.73
CA GLU A 79 -2.11 -8.92 -11.89
C GLU A 79 -2.57 -9.34 -13.29
N ASN A 80 -1.62 -9.83 -14.09
CA ASN A 80 -1.92 -10.42 -15.42
C ASN A 80 -2.18 -11.94 -15.35
N SER A 81 -2.45 -12.48 -14.17
CA SER A 81 -2.64 -13.94 -13.97
C SER A 81 -3.96 -14.49 -14.53
N GLY A 82 -4.80 -13.64 -15.14
CA GLY A 82 -6.14 -14.03 -15.58
C GLY A 82 -7.17 -14.22 -14.45
N LYS A 83 -6.70 -14.25 -13.19
CA LYS A 83 -7.50 -14.48 -11.99
C LYS A 83 -8.14 -13.19 -11.46
N TYR A 84 -7.48 -12.06 -11.66
CA TYR A 84 -7.94 -10.76 -11.17
C TYR A 84 -8.25 -9.81 -12.32
N THR A 85 -9.13 -8.89 -12.04
CA THR A 85 -9.36 -7.69 -12.84
C THR A 85 -8.83 -6.49 -12.09
N SER A 86 -8.33 -5.48 -12.79
CA SER A 86 -7.70 -4.31 -12.18
C SER A 86 -8.13 -2.99 -12.80
N ILE A 87 -8.02 -1.93 -12.02
CA ILE A 87 -8.08 -0.53 -12.45
C ILE A 87 -6.78 0.13 -12.02
N GLU A 88 -6.03 0.74 -12.96
CA GLU A 88 -4.86 1.55 -12.63
C GLU A 88 -5.30 2.87 -11.98
N LEU A 89 -4.66 3.24 -10.87
CA LEU A 89 -4.91 4.51 -10.21
C LEU A 89 -4.09 5.63 -10.86
N PRO A 90 -4.65 6.85 -10.97
CA PRO A 90 -3.96 8.00 -11.59
C PRO A 90 -2.92 8.61 -10.63
N PHE A 91 -2.11 7.78 -10.00
CA PHE A 91 -1.10 8.18 -9.03
C PHE A 91 0.03 7.16 -8.96
N LYS A 92 1.23 7.66 -8.74
CA LYS A 92 2.43 6.86 -8.54
C LYS A 92 3.05 7.24 -7.21
N ASP A 93 3.34 6.24 -6.39
CA ASP A 93 4.10 6.48 -5.17
C ASP A 93 5.57 6.78 -5.54
N SER A 94 6.19 7.67 -4.80
CA SER A 94 7.60 8.02 -4.98
C SER A 94 8.47 7.25 -4.00
N TRP A 95 9.39 6.45 -4.50
CA TRP A 95 10.41 5.80 -3.68
C TRP A 95 11.41 6.81 -3.13
N GLY A 96 11.84 6.61 -1.90
CA GLY A 96 12.87 7.43 -1.29
C GLY A 96 13.36 6.88 0.03
N LEU A 97 14.31 7.62 0.62
CA LEU A 97 14.89 7.33 1.92
C LEU A 97 14.30 8.24 2.98
N VAL A 98 13.84 7.65 4.06
CA VAL A 98 13.59 8.33 5.33
C VAL A 98 14.83 8.21 6.20
N MET A 99 15.30 9.34 6.74
CA MET A 99 16.55 9.43 7.49
C MET A 99 16.52 10.56 8.52
N PRO A 100 17.41 10.59 9.52
CA PRO A 100 17.60 11.74 10.38
C PRO A 100 17.97 12.99 9.57
N ARG A 101 17.46 14.16 9.95
CA ARG A 101 17.82 15.44 9.31
C ARG A 101 19.30 15.79 9.46
N THR A 102 19.98 15.22 10.44
CA THR A 102 21.41 15.36 10.69
C THR A 102 22.26 14.54 9.72
N SER A 103 21.67 13.61 8.98
CA SER A 103 22.38 12.80 7.99
C SER A 103 23.03 13.68 6.89
N PRO A 104 24.25 13.37 6.45
CA PRO A 104 24.85 14.02 5.28
C PRO A 104 23.99 13.93 4.03
N LEU A 105 23.29 12.82 3.82
CA LEU A 105 22.38 12.60 2.69
C LEU A 105 21.14 13.51 2.74
N ALA A 106 20.76 14.00 3.92
CA ALA A 106 19.65 14.93 4.07
C ALA A 106 19.87 16.30 3.38
N LYS A 107 21.13 16.66 3.07
CA LYS A 107 21.48 17.87 2.33
C LYS A 107 21.23 17.74 0.82
N LYS A 108 21.11 16.53 0.29
CA LYS A 108 20.88 16.28 -1.12
C LYS A 108 19.41 16.54 -1.50
N LYS A 109 19.15 16.92 -2.75
CA LYS A 109 17.80 17.04 -3.30
C LYS A 109 17.17 15.67 -3.59
N TYR A 110 17.97 14.69 -3.97
CA TYR A 110 17.61 13.31 -4.27
C TYR A 110 18.81 12.39 -4.04
N ILE A 111 18.56 11.10 -3.97
CA ILE A 111 19.57 10.04 -3.84
C ILE A 111 19.57 9.26 -5.16
N LEU A 112 20.74 8.90 -5.64
CA LEU A 112 20.88 7.99 -6.79
C LEU A 112 20.82 6.54 -6.31
N THR A 113 20.33 5.64 -7.17
CA THR A 113 20.21 4.21 -6.84
C THR A 113 21.56 3.60 -6.42
N GLU A 114 22.66 4.01 -7.08
CA GLU A 114 24.01 3.52 -6.82
C GLU A 114 24.50 3.87 -5.41
N GLU A 115 24.01 4.97 -4.84
CA GLU A 115 24.40 5.40 -3.49
C GLU A 115 23.82 4.50 -2.40
N LEU A 116 22.75 3.73 -2.71
CA LEU A 116 22.13 2.81 -1.76
C LEU A 116 23.07 1.65 -1.36
N GLN A 117 24.05 1.32 -2.19
CA GLN A 117 25.01 0.24 -1.91
C GLN A 117 26.00 0.58 -0.76
N ASN A 118 26.16 1.87 -0.46
CA ASN A 118 27.16 2.36 0.49
C ASN A 118 26.57 2.75 1.85
N ILE A 119 25.32 2.40 2.12
CA ILE A 119 24.60 2.81 3.34
C ILE A 119 23.83 1.63 3.95
N PRO A 120 23.66 1.60 5.30
CA PRO A 120 22.83 0.58 5.93
C PRO A 120 21.34 0.85 5.61
N LEU A 121 20.70 -0.08 4.89
CA LEU A 121 19.32 0.03 4.47
C LEU A 121 18.37 -0.73 5.41
N ILE A 122 17.24 -0.13 5.69
CA ILE A 122 16.08 -0.78 6.33
C ILE A 122 14.98 -0.85 5.27
N CYS A 123 14.66 -2.06 4.81
CA CYS A 123 13.80 -2.27 3.65
C CYS A 123 12.54 -3.06 3.99
N SER A 124 11.46 -2.88 3.22
CA SER A 124 10.33 -3.78 3.34
C SER A 124 10.69 -5.18 2.83
N ARG A 125 10.19 -6.23 3.50
CA ARG A 125 10.41 -7.62 3.05
C ARG A 125 9.91 -7.83 1.62
N GLN A 126 8.77 -7.23 1.29
CA GLN A 126 8.22 -7.29 -0.06
C GLN A 126 9.17 -6.71 -1.11
N TRP A 127 9.81 -5.57 -0.84
CA TRP A 127 10.77 -4.98 -1.77
C TRP A 127 11.99 -5.89 -1.98
N ILE A 128 12.51 -6.49 -0.90
CA ILE A 128 13.63 -7.44 -0.99
C ILE A 128 13.26 -8.63 -1.88
N GLU A 129 12.09 -9.23 -1.67
CA GLU A 129 11.65 -10.41 -2.41
C GLU A 129 11.29 -10.13 -3.87
N GLN A 130 10.78 -8.95 -4.20
CA GLN A 130 10.16 -8.68 -5.50
C GLN A 130 10.92 -7.69 -6.37
N ASP A 131 11.61 -6.71 -5.77
CA ASP A 131 12.13 -5.56 -6.50
C ASP A 131 13.65 -5.36 -6.37
N MET A 132 14.28 -5.83 -5.32
CA MET A 132 15.71 -5.62 -5.06
C MET A 132 16.57 -6.09 -6.24
N HIS A 133 16.35 -7.31 -6.73
CA HIS A 133 17.09 -7.82 -7.88
C HIS A 133 16.72 -7.12 -9.21
N LYS A 134 15.51 -6.58 -9.34
CA LYS A 134 15.13 -5.77 -10.51
C LYS A 134 15.86 -4.44 -10.54
N TRP A 135 16.13 -3.85 -9.37
CA TRP A 135 16.84 -2.57 -9.27
C TRP A 135 18.35 -2.72 -9.42
N PHE A 136 18.92 -3.77 -8.86
CA PHE A 136 20.38 -3.92 -8.70
C PHE A 136 20.98 -5.08 -9.48
N GLY A 137 20.16 -5.97 -10.05
CA GLY A 137 20.66 -7.15 -10.78
C GLY A 137 21.64 -7.96 -9.93
N LYS A 138 22.81 -8.24 -10.47
CA LYS A 138 23.90 -8.96 -9.78
C LYS A 138 24.52 -8.20 -8.60
N ASN A 139 24.24 -6.91 -8.46
CA ASN A 139 24.75 -6.10 -7.34
C ASN A 139 23.79 -6.09 -6.13
N ALA A 140 22.64 -6.78 -6.20
CA ALA A 140 21.68 -6.86 -5.12
C ALA A 140 22.32 -7.42 -3.82
N ASP A 141 23.19 -8.43 -3.94
CA ASP A 141 23.87 -9.08 -2.80
C ASP A 141 24.93 -8.18 -2.12
N ARG A 142 25.26 -7.05 -2.74
CA ARG A 142 26.20 -6.06 -2.17
C ARG A 142 25.52 -5.04 -1.27
N LEU A 143 24.18 -5.03 -1.22
CA LEU A 143 23.44 -4.11 -0.38
C LEU A 143 23.62 -4.46 1.09
N ASN A 144 23.88 -3.46 1.91
CA ASN A 144 23.92 -3.61 3.36
C ASN A 144 22.50 -3.50 3.93
N ILE A 145 21.80 -4.63 4.07
CA ILE A 145 20.45 -4.68 4.68
C ILE A 145 20.62 -4.76 6.19
N ALA A 146 20.50 -3.62 6.87
CA ALA A 146 20.58 -3.50 8.33
C ALA A 146 19.29 -3.92 9.05
N GLY A 147 18.16 -3.98 8.35
CA GLY A 147 16.89 -4.40 8.93
C GLY A 147 15.78 -4.56 7.91
N THR A 148 14.72 -5.26 8.33
CA THR A 148 13.52 -5.45 7.50
C THR A 148 12.25 -5.04 8.26
N TYR A 149 11.24 -4.61 7.52
CA TYR A 149 9.95 -4.23 8.09
C TYR A 149 8.78 -4.67 7.21
N ASN A 150 7.58 -4.67 7.78
CA ASN A 150 6.32 -4.81 7.06
C ASN A 150 5.49 -3.50 7.07
N LEU A 151 5.64 -2.66 8.11
CA LEU A 151 4.98 -1.36 8.24
C LEU A 151 6.02 -0.26 8.50
N ALA A 152 5.92 0.85 7.76
CA ALA A 152 6.94 1.90 7.72
C ALA A 152 7.08 2.68 9.04
N TYR A 153 6.04 2.73 9.87
CA TYR A 153 6.10 3.47 11.14
C TYR A 153 7.21 2.97 12.07
N ASN A 154 7.29 1.65 12.30
CA ASN A 154 8.32 1.07 13.15
C ASN A 154 9.72 1.23 12.54
N ALA A 155 9.84 1.08 11.22
CA ALA A 155 11.09 1.31 10.51
C ALA A 155 11.59 2.75 10.67
N ALA A 156 10.69 3.74 10.63
CA ALA A 156 11.04 5.14 10.86
C ALA A 156 11.59 5.40 12.27
N ILE A 157 11.15 4.65 13.28
CA ILE A 157 11.72 4.71 14.64
C ILE A 157 13.17 4.21 14.61
N LEU A 158 13.45 3.09 13.93
CA LEU A 158 14.82 2.58 13.79
C LEU A 158 15.73 3.60 13.09
N ALA A 159 15.25 4.28 12.04
CA ALA A 159 16.01 5.34 11.40
C ALA A 159 16.25 6.54 12.33
N LYS A 160 15.26 6.91 13.14
CA LYS A 160 15.38 7.99 14.11
C LYS A 160 16.45 7.71 15.17
N GLU A 161 16.62 6.44 15.55
CA GLU A 161 17.67 5.98 16.49
C GLU A 161 19.01 5.72 15.78
N GLY A 162 19.13 6.01 14.48
CA GLY A 162 20.38 5.95 13.74
C GLY A 162 20.81 4.58 13.24
N LEU A 163 19.90 3.57 13.25
CA LEU A 163 20.21 2.22 12.79
C LEU A 163 20.41 2.11 11.27
N GLY A 164 19.91 3.07 10.49
CA GLY A 164 20.04 3.03 9.05
C GLY A 164 19.06 3.96 8.32
N TYR A 165 18.95 3.76 7.03
CA TYR A 165 18.13 4.53 6.11
C TYR A 165 16.93 3.70 5.67
N VAL A 166 15.70 4.19 5.89
CA VAL A 166 14.49 3.44 5.52
C VAL A 166 14.15 3.71 4.07
N LEU A 167 14.24 2.68 3.24
CA LEU A 167 13.73 2.72 1.86
C LEU A 167 12.23 2.49 1.87
N THR A 168 11.45 3.52 1.50
CA THR A 168 9.99 3.50 1.58
C THR A 168 9.36 4.49 0.60
N TYR A 169 8.03 4.51 0.53
CA TYR A 169 7.30 5.54 -0.20
C TYR A 169 7.23 6.85 0.57
N ASP A 170 7.12 7.97 -0.16
CA ASP A 170 6.90 9.30 0.41
C ASP A 170 5.60 9.38 1.22
N LYS A 171 5.60 10.18 2.27
CA LYS A 171 4.42 10.50 3.11
C LYS A 171 3.82 9.33 3.90
N LEU A 172 4.53 8.21 4.07
CA LEU A 172 4.08 7.15 4.96
C LEU A 172 4.38 7.44 6.44
N VAL A 173 5.40 8.24 6.68
CA VAL A 173 5.80 8.67 8.02
C VAL A 173 5.94 10.20 8.08
N ASN A 174 5.93 10.74 9.29
CA ASN A 174 6.06 12.18 9.46
C ASN A 174 7.50 12.66 9.17
N THR A 175 7.66 13.36 8.05
CA THR A 175 8.91 14.01 7.60
C THR A 175 8.77 15.51 7.44
N SER A 176 7.75 16.14 8.05
CA SER A 176 7.51 17.59 8.03
C SER A 176 8.68 18.37 8.65
N LYS A 177 8.71 19.70 8.49
CA LYS A 177 9.80 20.55 9.00
C LYS A 177 10.06 20.39 10.50
N GLY A 178 9.03 20.11 11.31
CA GLY A 178 9.14 19.88 12.77
C GLY A 178 9.59 18.46 13.14
N SER A 179 9.65 17.53 12.21
CA SER A 179 10.12 16.16 12.48
C SER A 179 11.65 16.09 12.53
N LYS A 180 12.20 15.22 13.37
CA LYS A 180 13.63 14.84 13.36
C LYS A 180 14.04 14.06 12.10
N LEU A 181 13.06 13.54 11.36
CA LEU A 181 13.25 12.80 10.11
C LEU A 181 12.99 13.69 8.90
N CYS A 182 13.60 13.34 7.79
CA CYS A 182 13.30 13.90 6.47
C CYS A 182 13.22 12.78 5.43
N PHE A 183 12.61 13.10 4.29
CA PHE A 183 12.53 12.23 3.12
C PHE A 183 13.38 12.81 1.99
N ARG A 184 14.06 11.92 1.25
CA ARG A 184 14.72 12.26 -0.02
C ARG A 184 14.33 11.23 -1.08
N PRO A 185 13.82 11.67 -2.23
CA PRO A 185 13.44 10.75 -3.30
C PRO A 185 14.67 10.03 -3.85
N VAL A 186 14.51 8.75 -4.18
CA VAL A 186 15.49 7.96 -4.93
C VAL A 186 15.17 8.08 -6.40
N LYS A 187 16.18 8.35 -7.24
CA LYS A 187 16.06 8.45 -8.69
C LYS A 187 16.59 7.19 -9.38
N ASN A 188 16.23 7.03 -10.66
CA ASN A 188 16.59 5.90 -11.50
C ASN A 188 16.02 4.57 -10.99
N VAL A 189 14.81 4.62 -10.41
CA VAL A 189 14.06 3.46 -9.93
C VAL A 189 12.76 3.30 -10.72
N PRO A 190 12.22 2.07 -10.84
CA PRO A 190 10.93 1.84 -11.47
C PRO A 190 9.80 2.62 -10.81
N GLU A 191 8.84 3.05 -11.62
CA GLU A 191 7.65 3.74 -11.11
C GLU A 191 6.79 2.80 -10.26
N ALA A 192 6.37 3.30 -9.10
CA ALA A 192 5.47 2.58 -8.20
C ALA A 192 4.00 2.91 -8.55
N LYS A 193 3.52 2.35 -9.67
CA LYS A 193 2.10 2.42 -10.02
C LYS A 193 1.27 1.60 -9.06
N MET A 194 0.03 2.02 -8.82
CA MET A 194 -0.90 1.30 -7.95
C MET A 194 -2.19 0.95 -8.68
N TYR A 195 -2.71 -0.21 -8.36
CA TYR A 195 -3.92 -0.78 -8.96
C TYR A 195 -4.90 -1.17 -7.87
N ILE A 196 -6.20 -0.95 -8.12
CA ILE A 196 -7.24 -1.61 -7.36
C ILE A 196 -7.57 -2.90 -8.11
N ILE A 197 -7.50 -4.03 -7.43
CA ILE A 197 -7.79 -5.34 -7.99
C ILE A 197 -8.93 -6.04 -7.24
N TRP A 198 -9.60 -6.95 -7.93
CA TRP A 198 -10.62 -7.87 -7.38
C TRP A 198 -10.61 -9.18 -8.17
N LYS A 199 -11.15 -10.25 -7.61
CA LYS A 199 -11.29 -11.53 -8.34
C LYS A 199 -12.22 -11.35 -9.53
N LYS A 200 -11.89 -11.93 -10.68
CA LYS A 200 -12.66 -11.82 -11.92
C LYS A 200 -14.12 -12.25 -11.73
N ASP A 201 -14.34 -13.35 -11.02
CA ASP A 201 -15.67 -13.93 -10.81
C ASP A 201 -16.20 -13.67 -9.38
N GLN A 202 -15.79 -12.56 -8.77
CA GLN A 202 -16.22 -12.17 -7.43
C GLN A 202 -17.70 -11.87 -7.39
N LYS A 203 -18.43 -12.59 -6.57
CA LYS A 203 -19.78 -12.19 -6.14
C LYS A 203 -19.61 -11.16 -5.02
N PHE A 204 -19.91 -9.91 -5.34
CA PHE A 204 -19.87 -8.83 -4.34
C PHE A 204 -21.12 -8.86 -3.48
N SER A 205 -20.99 -8.52 -2.21
CA SER A 205 -22.10 -8.06 -1.39
C SER A 205 -22.71 -6.80 -2.01
N GLN A 206 -23.92 -6.43 -1.59
CA GLN A 206 -24.57 -5.22 -2.11
C GLN A 206 -23.70 -3.96 -1.84
N ALA A 207 -23.11 -3.83 -0.65
CA ALA A 207 -22.22 -2.73 -0.30
C ALA A 207 -20.96 -2.70 -1.18
N ALA A 208 -20.30 -3.85 -1.36
CA ALA A 208 -19.14 -3.97 -2.22
C ALA A 208 -19.49 -3.73 -3.71
N GLY A 209 -20.68 -4.14 -4.18
CA GLY A 209 -21.17 -3.86 -5.52
C GLY A 209 -21.38 -2.38 -5.79
N LEU A 210 -21.93 -1.64 -4.82
CA LEU A 210 -22.05 -0.18 -4.90
C LEU A 210 -20.68 0.51 -4.93
N MET A 211 -19.73 0.04 -4.10
CA MET A 211 -18.36 0.54 -4.13
C MET A 211 -17.69 0.27 -5.47
N PHE A 212 -17.88 -0.92 -6.04
CA PHE A 212 -17.38 -1.28 -7.35
C PHE A 212 -17.91 -0.36 -8.46
N ALA A 213 -19.19 -0.05 -8.44
CA ALA A 213 -19.80 0.89 -9.38
C ALA A 213 -19.20 2.30 -9.27
N GLU A 214 -18.99 2.77 -8.04
CA GLU A 214 -18.35 4.08 -7.78
C GLU A 214 -16.87 4.11 -8.25
N LEU A 215 -16.11 3.05 -8.02
CA LEU A 215 -14.73 2.92 -8.50
C LEU A 215 -14.66 2.94 -10.03
N LYS A 216 -15.53 2.17 -10.71
CA LYS A 216 -15.60 2.17 -12.18
C LYS A 216 -15.96 3.54 -12.76
N LYS A 217 -16.91 4.25 -12.14
CA LYS A 217 -17.30 5.59 -12.57
C LYS A 217 -16.16 6.58 -12.47
N ARG A 218 -15.32 6.45 -11.46
CA ARG A 218 -14.28 7.42 -11.12
C ARG A 218 -12.96 7.22 -11.88
N PHE A 219 -12.64 5.98 -12.24
CA PHE A 219 -11.31 5.60 -12.77
C PHE A 219 -11.37 4.88 -14.13
N ARG A 220 -12.44 5.07 -14.86
CA ARG A 220 -12.55 4.69 -16.27
C ARG A 220 -12.03 5.77 -17.17
#